data_4a6d95d6027c1a33316d5d878771feb0
#
_entry.id   4a6d95d6027c1a33316d5d878771feb0
#
_cell.length_a   1.000
_cell.length_b   1.000
_cell.length_c   1.000
_cell.angle_alpha   90.00
_cell.angle_beta   90.00
_cell.angle_gamma   90.00
#
_symmetry.space_group_name_H-M   'P 1'
#
loop_
_entity.id
_entity.type
_entity.pdbx_description
1 polymer ?
#
loop_
_entity_poly.entity_id
_entity_poly.type
_entity_poly.pdbx_seq_one_letter_code
_entity_poly.pdbx_strand_id
1 'polypeptide(L)'
;MQELTIEEYIDMELSSEEKKVAKDFIAYLKEKNLVFYKDNCDYWKDKIYYWVKSGDECICFIAINNPDEKNNHWTVWSADMGSEWLEEASVDDEVKELAWKYVDHCGHCGSCGGGRHKAIFGKEFDDVCGCTFRIDNPKQEDLSFLKKMVEIRVKEIH
;
A
#
# COMPACT_ATOMS: atom_id res chain seq x y z
N MET A 1 -12.50 18.93 -18.68
CA MET A 1 -11.56 17.86 -18.97
C MET A 1 -11.77 16.71 -17.98
N GLN A 2 -11.99 15.52 -18.50
CA GLN A 2 -12.28 14.35 -17.66
C GLN A 2 -10.99 13.83 -17.03
N GLU A 3 -11.03 13.57 -15.73
CA GLU A 3 -9.90 13.03 -15.01
C GLU A 3 -9.68 11.55 -15.38
N LEU A 4 -8.42 11.14 -15.54
CA LEU A 4 -8.10 9.75 -15.87
C LEU A 4 -8.35 8.83 -14.67
N THR A 5 -8.74 7.59 -14.97
CA THR A 5 -8.89 6.57 -13.93
C THR A 5 -7.51 6.00 -13.57
N ILE A 6 -7.44 5.30 -12.43
CA ILE A 6 -6.19 4.66 -12.02
C ILE A 6 -5.72 3.64 -13.07
N GLU A 7 -6.64 2.93 -13.71
CA GLU A 7 -6.31 1.97 -14.75
C GLU A 7 -5.71 2.65 -15.97
N GLU A 8 -6.21 3.83 -16.32
CA GLU A 8 -5.67 4.61 -17.44
C GLU A 8 -4.25 5.09 -17.15
N TYR A 9 -3.99 5.54 -15.92
CA TYR A 9 -2.64 5.91 -15.52
C TYR A 9 -1.69 4.71 -15.56
N ILE A 10 -2.16 3.55 -15.13
CA ILE A 10 -1.38 2.31 -15.18
C ILE A 10 -1.01 1.98 -16.64
N ASP A 11 -1.96 2.10 -17.56
CA ASP A 11 -1.72 1.84 -18.96
C ASP A 11 -0.69 2.80 -19.57
N MET A 12 -0.67 4.05 -19.11
CA MET A 12 0.22 5.06 -19.64
C MET A 12 1.62 5.01 -19.05
N GLU A 13 1.74 4.67 -17.78
CA GLU A 13 2.98 4.88 -17.04
C GLU A 13 3.78 3.61 -16.75
N LEU A 14 3.19 2.42 -16.81
CA LEU A 14 3.85 1.19 -16.39
C LEU A 14 4.21 0.29 -17.58
N SER A 15 5.24 -0.54 -17.39
CA SER A 15 5.65 -1.54 -18.38
C SER A 15 4.60 -2.66 -18.45
N SER A 16 4.72 -3.56 -19.45
CA SER A 16 3.78 -4.66 -19.63
C SER A 16 3.69 -5.57 -18.41
N GLU A 17 4.81 -5.90 -17.80
CA GLU A 17 4.83 -6.77 -16.61
C GLU A 17 4.23 -6.07 -15.38
N GLU A 18 4.66 -4.84 -15.16
CA GLU A 18 4.15 -4.04 -14.05
C GLU A 18 2.66 -3.76 -14.19
N LYS A 19 2.24 -3.46 -15.40
CA LYS A 19 0.84 -3.21 -15.74
C LYS A 19 -0.04 -4.40 -15.37
N LYS A 20 0.40 -5.61 -15.68
CA LYS A 20 -0.34 -6.83 -15.35
C LYS A 20 -0.52 -7.01 -13.84
N VAL A 21 0.55 -6.84 -13.08
CA VAL A 21 0.51 -6.96 -11.61
C VAL A 21 -0.38 -5.87 -11.02
N ALA A 22 -0.20 -4.63 -11.47
CA ALA A 22 -0.98 -3.49 -10.96
C ALA A 22 -2.47 -3.68 -11.23
N LYS A 23 -2.85 -4.08 -12.45
CA LYS A 23 -4.25 -4.29 -12.81
C LYS A 23 -4.88 -5.45 -12.02
N ASP A 24 -4.12 -6.51 -11.76
CA ASP A 24 -4.60 -7.63 -10.95
C ASP A 24 -4.90 -7.15 -9.52
N PHE A 25 -4.00 -6.35 -8.94
CA PHE A 25 -4.22 -5.79 -7.61
C PHE A 25 -5.43 -4.84 -7.58
N ILE A 26 -5.55 -3.96 -8.57
CA ILE A 26 -6.68 -3.03 -8.66
C ILE A 26 -8.01 -3.78 -8.78
N ALA A 27 -8.05 -4.84 -9.59
CA ALA A 27 -9.25 -5.67 -9.74
C ALA A 27 -9.65 -6.30 -8.40
N TYR A 28 -8.66 -6.78 -7.63
CA TYR A 28 -8.90 -7.34 -6.30
C TYR A 28 -9.49 -6.29 -5.37
N LEU A 29 -8.96 -5.07 -5.37
CA LEU A 29 -9.46 -3.98 -4.53
C LEU A 29 -10.91 -3.66 -4.88
N LYS A 30 -11.24 -3.64 -6.18
CA LYS A 30 -12.62 -3.38 -6.63
C LYS A 30 -13.58 -4.51 -6.21
N GLU A 31 -13.11 -5.75 -6.21
CA GLU A 31 -13.91 -6.88 -5.72
C GLU A 31 -14.29 -6.73 -4.24
N LYS A 32 -13.45 -6.03 -3.48
CA LYS A 32 -13.71 -5.74 -2.06
C LYS A 32 -14.57 -4.50 -1.87
N ASN A 33 -15.08 -3.93 -2.95
CA ASN A 33 -15.92 -2.73 -2.94
C ASN A 33 -15.21 -1.49 -2.40
N LEU A 34 -13.90 -1.42 -2.62
CA LEU A 34 -13.10 -0.29 -2.18
C LEU A 34 -13.15 0.84 -3.21
N VAL A 35 -13.03 2.08 -2.74
CA VAL A 35 -13.13 3.27 -3.58
C VAL A 35 -11.79 3.98 -3.64
N PHE A 36 -11.47 4.51 -4.83
CA PHE A 36 -10.21 5.19 -5.09
C PHE A 36 -10.40 6.70 -5.10
N TYR A 37 -9.60 7.42 -4.31
CA TYR A 37 -9.62 8.88 -4.27
C TYR A 37 -8.24 9.41 -4.61
N LYS A 38 -8.15 10.20 -5.67
CA LYS A 38 -6.89 10.83 -6.05
C LYS A 38 -6.59 11.97 -5.07
N ASP A 39 -5.39 11.96 -4.50
CA ASP A 39 -4.97 12.99 -3.55
C ASP A 39 -4.51 14.23 -4.32
N ASN A 40 -5.10 15.38 -3.99
CA ASN A 40 -4.81 16.66 -4.65
C ASN A 40 -4.19 17.69 -3.68
N CYS A 41 -3.64 17.24 -2.54
CA CYS A 41 -2.97 18.16 -1.62
C CYS A 41 -1.71 18.75 -2.28
N ASP A 42 -1.15 19.80 -1.68
CA ASP A 42 -0.02 20.53 -2.27
C ASP A 42 1.14 19.64 -2.67
N TYR A 43 1.44 18.62 -1.89
CA TYR A 43 2.54 17.69 -2.20
C TYR A 43 2.23 16.78 -3.38
N TRP A 44 0.98 16.29 -3.46
CA TRP A 44 0.59 15.28 -4.45
C TRP A 44 -0.16 15.82 -5.67
N LYS A 45 -0.51 17.11 -5.71
CA LYS A 45 -1.37 17.67 -6.78
C LYS A 45 -0.85 17.42 -8.21
N ASP A 46 0.47 17.37 -8.38
CA ASP A 46 1.07 17.14 -9.70
C ASP A 46 1.61 15.70 -9.83
N LYS A 47 1.20 14.83 -8.92
CA LYS A 47 1.64 13.43 -8.87
C LYS A 47 0.45 12.50 -8.91
N ILE A 48 0.68 11.26 -9.27
CA ILE A 48 -0.39 10.25 -9.31
C ILE A 48 -0.37 9.48 -7.99
N TYR A 49 -1.29 9.83 -7.10
CA TYR A 49 -1.36 9.24 -5.77
C TYR A 49 -2.82 9.01 -5.38
N TYR A 50 -3.13 7.79 -4.97
CA TYR A 50 -4.50 7.40 -4.63
C TYR A 50 -4.61 6.89 -3.19
N TRP A 51 -5.69 7.28 -2.53
CA TRP A 51 -6.14 6.71 -1.27
C TRP A 51 -7.21 5.67 -1.61
N VAL A 52 -7.05 4.47 -1.11
CA VAL A 52 -8.03 3.39 -1.31
C VAL A 52 -8.79 3.21 -0.01
N LYS A 53 -10.09 3.39 -0.05
CA LYS A 53 -10.91 3.48 1.16
C LYS A 53 -12.10 2.51 1.17
N SER A 54 -12.49 2.11 2.38
CA SER A 54 -13.76 1.44 2.66
C SER A 54 -14.54 2.39 3.58
N GLY A 55 -15.54 3.09 3.04
CA GLY A 55 -16.19 4.17 3.79
C GLY A 55 -15.20 5.27 4.12
N ASP A 56 -15.08 5.59 5.40
CA ASP A 56 -14.16 6.63 5.88
C ASP A 56 -12.78 6.08 6.24
N GLU A 57 -12.61 4.76 6.20
CA GLU A 57 -11.38 4.11 6.63
C GLU A 57 -10.46 3.85 5.44
N CYS A 58 -9.20 4.25 5.58
CA CYS A 58 -8.20 4.02 4.56
C CYS A 58 -7.65 2.59 4.64
N ILE A 59 -7.59 1.91 3.48
CA ILE A 59 -7.11 0.53 3.40
C ILE A 59 -5.66 0.47 2.94
N CYS A 60 -5.33 1.25 1.92
CA CYS A 60 -3.97 1.33 1.40
C CYS A 60 -3.80 2.58 0.56
N PHE A 61 -2.55 2.85 0.15
CA PHE A 61 -2.21 3.99 -0.69
C PHE A 61 -1.43 3.48 -1.90
N ILE A 62 -1.64 4.11 -3.06
CA ILE A 62 -0.95 3.73 -4.30
C ILE A 62 -0.38 4.98 -4.97
N ALA A 63 0.93 4.98 -5.25
CA ALA A 63 1.57 6.04 -6.04
C ALA A 63 2.07 5.44 -7.35
N ILE A 64 1.93 6.17 -8.44
CA ILE A 64 2.35 5.73 -9.78
C ILE A 64 3.33 6.76 -10.33
N ASN A 65 4.51 6.28 -10.73
CA ASN A 65 5.53 7.08 -11.40
C ASN A 65 5.84 8.41 -10.69
N ASN A 66 6.21 8.32 -9.41
CA ASN A 66 6.57 9.49 -8.62
C ASN A 66 7.84 10.15 -9.18
N PRO A 67 7.79 11.42 -9.62
CA PRO A 67 8.94 12.08 -10.22
C PRO A 67 10.12 12.25 -9.27
N ASP A 68 9.90 12.19 -7.96
CA ASP A 68 10.96 12.29 -6.96
C ASP A 68 11.70 10.97 -6.76
N GLU A 69 11.18 9.88 -7.32
CA GLU A 69 11.74 8.54 -7.18
C GLU A 69 11.86 7.87 -8.56
N LYS A 70 12.86 8.26 -9.31
CA LYS A 70 13.02 7.87 -10.74
C LYS A 70 13.04 6.37 -11.02
N ASN A 71 13.58 5.57 -10.09
CA ASN A 71 13.67 4.13 -10.28
C ASN A 71 12.46 3.38 -9.74
N ASN A 72 11.50 4.08 -9.19
CA ASN A 72 10.30 3.53 -8.60
C ASN A 72 9.10 3.83 -9.51
N HIS A 73 8.60 2.81 -10.20
CA HIS A 73 7.50 2.99 -11.15
C HIS A 73 6.16 3.04 -10.49
N TRP A 74 5.97 2.28 -9.41
CA TRP A 74 4.76 2.39 -8.60
C TRP A 74 5.02 1.80 -7.21
N THR A 75 4.25 2.27 -6.24
CA THR A 75 4.44 1.90 -4.82
C THR A 75 3.09 1.67 -4.17
N VAL A 76 3.03 0.69 -3.27
CA VAL A 76 1.86 0.44 -2.44
C VAL A 76 2.27 0.57 -0.98
N TRP A 77 1.51 1.35 -0.20
CA TRP A 77 1.65 1.43 1.26
C TRP A 77 0.41 0.83 1.90
N SER A 78 0.58 0.09 2.98
CA SER A 78 -0.57 -0.30 3.80
C SER A 78 -1.00 0.87 4.66
N ALA A 79 -2.25 0.87 5.11
CA ALA A 79 -2.77 1.92 6.00
C ALA A 79 -3.06 1.33 7.37
N ASP A 80 -2.03 0.84 8.01
CA ASP A 80 -2.13 0.14 9.28
C ASP A 80 -1.51 0.97 10.40
N MET A 81 -2.33 1.49 11.28
CA MET A 81 -1.90 2.33 12.40
C MET A 81 -1.69 1.56 13.69
N GLY A 82 -2.17 0.33 13.79
CA GLY A 82 -2.03 -0.51 14.99
C GLY A 82 -1.27 -1.79 14.70
N SER A 83 -0.76 -2.44 15.74
CA SER A 83 -0.02 -3.69 15.58
C SER A 83 -0.72 -4.92 16.16
N GLU A 84 -1.76 -4.73 16.96
CA GLU A 84 -2.45 -5.85 17.60
C GLU A 84 -3.00 -6.86 16.62
N TRP A 85 -3.69 -6.39 15.59
CA TRP A 85 -4.30 -7.28 14.61
C TRP A 85 -3.24 -7.98 13.74
N LEU A 86 -2.07 -7.37 13.59
CA LEU A 86 -0.96 -8.02 12.86
C LEU A 86 -0.40 -9.21 13.65
N GLU A 87 -0.41 -9.16 14.97
CA GLU A 87 0.01 -10.29 15.78
C GLU A 87 -1.03 -11.41 15.79
N GLU A 88 -2.30 -11.04 15.81
CA GLU A 88 -3.41 -11.98 15.88
C GLU A 88 -3.73 -12.66 14.55
N ALA A 89 -3.37 -12.04 13.43
CA ALA A 89 -3.67 -12.58 12.11
C ALA A 89 -2.87 -13.84 11.84
N SER A 90 -3.56 -14.88 11.35
CA SER A 90 -2.92 -16.12 10.95
C SER A 90 -2.58 -16.04 9.46
N VAL A 91 -1.28 -16.09 9.15
CA VAL A 91 -0.80 -16.03 7.78
C VAL A 91 0.28 -17.09 7.54
N ASP A 92 0.48 -17.44 6.28
CA ASP A 92 1.50 -18.41 5.89
C ASP A 92 2.91 -17.86 6.12
N ASP A 93 3.87 -18.75 6.32
CA ASP A 93 5.26 -18.37 6.54
C ASP A 93 5.80 -17.53 5.39
N GLU A 94 5.42 -17.84 4.15
CA GLU A 94 5.80 -17.06 2.97
C GLU A 94 5.33 -15.62 3.07
N VAL A 95 4.09 -15.41 3.51
CA VAL A 95 3.54 -14.06 3.72
C VAL A 95 4.27 -13.35 4.85
N LYS A 96 4.61 -14.07 5.92
CA LYS A 96 5.38 -13.48 7.03
C LYS A 96 6.73 -12.96 6.57
N GLU A 97 7.44 -13.75 5.79
CA GLU A 97 8.77 -13.37 5.29
C GLU A 97 8.70 -12.12 4.40
N LEU A 98 7.70 -12.07 3.53
CA LEU A 98 7.48 -10.90 2.70
C LEU A 98 7.12 -9.67 3.54
N ALA A 99 6.26 -9.85 4.54
CA ALA A 99 5.87 -8.78 5.44
C ALA A 99 7.09 -8.19 6.15
N TRP A 100 7.94 -9.02 6.70
CA TRP A 100 9.15 -8.57 7.41
C TRP A 100 10.11 -7.85 6.48
N LYS A 101 10.19 -8.29 5.23
CA LYS A 101 11.03 -7.66 4.20
C LYS A 101 10.54 -6.24 3.85
N TYR A 102 9.22 -6.04 3.85
CA TYR A 102 8.61 -4.79 3.40
C TYR A 102 8.24 -3.84 4.54
N VAL A 103 8.65 -4.11 5.76
CA VAL A 103 8.44 -3.16 6.87
C VAL A 103 9.14 -1.86 6.53
N ASP A 104 8.40 -0.76 6.57
CA ASP A 104 8.91 0.57 6.25
C ASP A 104 9.32 1.28 7.54
N HIS A 105 10.55 1.73 7.60
CA HIS A 105 11.04 2.46 8.76
C HIS A 105 10.80 3.96 8.59
N CYS A 106 10.59 4.64 9.71
CA CYS A 106 10.26 6.06 9.70
C CYS A 106 11.38 6.88 9.05
N GLY A 107 11.03 7.64 7.99
CA GLY A 107 11.95 8.54 7.32
C GLY A 107 11.87 9.97 7.84
N HIS A 108 11.17 10.18 8.96
CA HIS A 108 10.97 11.48 9.59
C HIS A 108 10.31 12.50 8.64
N CYS A 109 9.30 12.05 7.91
CA CYS A 109 8.57 12.92 6.97
C CYS A 109 7.66 13.94 7.65
N GLY A 110 7.42 13.78 8.96
CA GLY A 110 6.59 14.69 9.72
C GLY A 110 5.08 14.45 9.64
N SER A 111 4.66 13.43 8.88
CA SER A 111 3.23 13.18 8.65
C SER A 111 2.54 12.48 9.81
N CYS A 112 3.26 11.69 10.59
CA CYS A 112 2.66 10.82 11.62
C CYS A 112 3.29 10.98 13.02
N GLY A 113 4.17 11.94 13.22
CA GLY A 113 4.79 12.18 14.53
C GLY A 113 5.98 11.28 14.84
N GLY A 114 6.44 10.47 13.89
CA GLY A 114 7.63 9.64 14.05
C GLY A 114 7.33 8.14 14.01
N GLY A 115 8.38 7.34 14.10
CA GLY A 115 8.30 5.89 14.06
C GLY A 115 7.74 5.29 15.34
N ARG A 116 7.25 4.07 15.24
CA ARG A 116 6.60 3.35 16.33
C ARG A 116 7.17 1.95 16.47
N HIS A 117 7.12 1.42 17.68
CA HIS A 117 7.43 0.02 17.91
C HIS A 117 6.21 -0.81 17.51
N LYS A 118 6.42 -1.81 16.66
CA LYS A 118 5.34 -2.69 16.21
C LYS A 118 5.77 -4.14 16.22
N ALA A 119 4.86 -5.01 16.62
CA ALA A 119 5.03 -6.45 16.52
C ALA A 119 4.26 -6.92 15.27
N ILE A 120 4.96 -7.58 14.36
CA ILE A 120 4.40 -7.98 13.06
C ILE A 120 4.59 -9.47 12.89
N PHE A 121 3.48 -10.24 12.96
CA PHE A 121 3.47 -11.69 12.82
C PHE A 121 4.53 -12.40 13.69
N GLY A 122 4.65 -11.94 14.95
CA GLY A 122 5.55 -12.54 15.93
C GLY A 122 6.96 -11.96 15.98
N LYS A 123 7.27 -10.97 15.17
CA LYS A 123 8.58 -10.33 15.16
C LYS A 123 8.45 -8.84 15.50
N GLU A 124 9.30 -8.35 16.39
CA GLU A 124 9.26 -6.97 16.84
C GLU A 124 10.18 -6.07 16.01
N PHE A 125 9.69 -4.86 15.70
CA PHE A 125 10.43 -3.85 14.93
C PHE A 125 10.30 -2.50 15.62
N ASP A 126 11.40 -1.73 15.61
CA ASP A 126 11.41 -0.38 16.14
C ASP A 126 11.39 0.64 15.00
N ASP A 127 10.91 1.83 15.30
CA ASP A 127 10.93 2.97 14.39
C ASP A 127 10.20 2.69 13.07
N VAL A 128 9.07 2.00 13.16
CA VAL A 128 8.25 1.63 12.00
C VAL A 128 7.34 2.78 11.58
N CYS A 129 7.25 3.02 10.27
CA CYS A 129 6.33 4.02 9.72
C CYS A 129 4.89 3.73 10.12
N GLY A 130 4.08 4.78 10.31
CA GLY A 130 2.65 4.62 10.63
C GLY A 130 1.91 3.76 9.62
N CYS A 131 2.35 3.73 8.36
CA CYS A 131 1.75 2.88 7.32
C CYS A 131 2.18 1.42 7.43
N THR A 132 3.18 1.10 8.18
CA THR A 132 3.78 -0.21 8.43
C THR A 132 4.53 -0.80 7.23
N PHE A 133 3.89 -0.98 6.08
CA PHE A 133 4.52 -1.61 4.92
C PHE A 133 4.59 -0.68 3.72
N ARG A 134 5.71 -0.78 3.00
CA ARG A 134 5.88 -0.09 1.72
C ARG A 134 6.52 -1.05 0.73
N ILE A 135 5.88 -1.25 -0.42
CA ILE A 135 6.38 -2.11 -1.48
C ILE A 135 6.59 -1.28 -2.74
N ASP A 136 7.85 -1.11 -3.15
CA ASP A 136 8.20 -0.41 -4.37
C ASP A 136 8.26 -1.42 -5.52
N ASN A 137 7.67 -1.07 -6.67
CA ASN A 137 7.65 -1.91 -7.86
C ASN A 137 7.20 -3.34 -7.56
N PRO A 138 5.99 -3.53 -6.96
CA PRO A 138 5.51 -4.87 -6.65
C PRO A 138 5.54 -5.80 -7.85
N LYS A 139 5.93 -7.06 -7.62
CA LYS A 139 6.02 -8.09 -8.65
C LYS A 139 4.90 -9.11 -8.47
N GLN A 140 4.77 -10.02 -9.42
CA GLN A 140 3.76 -11.07 -9.35
C GLN A 140 3.85 -11.87 -8.04
N GLU A 141 5.06 -12.15 -7.57
CA GLU A 141 5.29 -12.89 -6.32
C GLU A 141 4.84 -12.11 -5.08
N ASP A 142 4.69 -10.79 -5.17
CA ASP A 142 4.26 -9.95 -4.05
C ASP A 142 2.74 -9.83 -3.93
N LEU A 143 1.99 -10.26 -4.96
CA LEU A 143 0.53 -10.10 -4.97
C LEU A 143 -0.17 -10.79 -3.81
N SER A 144 0.28 -11.99 -3.44
CA SER A 144 -0.35 -12.72 -2.33
C SER A 144 -0.24 -11.92 -1.02
N PHE A 145 0.92 -11.30 -0.79
CA PHE A 145 1.15 -10.45 0.37
C PHE A 145 0.25 -9.21 0.33
N LEU A 146 0.24 -8.51 -0.81
CA LEU A 146 -0.58 -7.30 -0.98
C LEU A 146 -2.06 -7.60 -0.72
N LYS A 147 -2.58 -8.66 -1.30
CA LYS A 147 -3.98 -9.05 -1.14
C LYS A 147 -4.28 -9.44 0.31
N LYS A 148 -3.35 -10.13 0.97
CA LYS A 148 -3.53 -10.53 2.37
C LYS A 148 -3.57 -9.32 3.29
N MET A 149 -2.71 -8.32 3.05
CA MET A 149 -2.73 -7.08 3.87
C MET A 149 -4.06 -6.36 3.73
N VAL A 150 -4.59 -6.27 2.52
CA VAL A 150 -5.90 -5.67 2.28
C VAL A 150 -7.00 -6.46 3.01
N GLU A 151 -6.98 -7.78 2.91
CA GLU A 151 -7.95 -8.65 3.55
C GLU A 151 -7.96 -8.45 5.07
N ILE A 152 -6.78 -8.46 5.69
CA ILE A 152 -6.64 -8.27 7.13
C ILE A 152 -7.19 -6.90 7.55
N ARG A 153 -6.81 -5.85 6.82
CA ARG A 153 -7.27 -4.48 7.13
C ARG A 153 -8.79 -4.35 7.01
N VAL A 154 -9.37 -4.92 5.96
CA VAL A 154 -10.82 -4.89 5.74
C VAL A 154 -11.55 -5.61 6.88
N LYS A 155 -11.03 -6.75 7.33
CA LYS A 155 -11.61 -7.49 8.45
C LYS A 155 -11.53 -6.71 9.76
N GLU A 156 -10.45 -5.98 9.98
CA GLU A 156 -10.28 -5.20 11.20
C GLU A 156 -11.35 -4.11 11.33
N ILE A 157 -11.65 -3.41 10.24
CA ILE A 157 -12.61 -2.29 10.26
C ILE A 157 -14.08 -2.74 10.15
N HIS A 158 -14.32 -3.99 9.85
CA HIS A 158 -15.65 -4.58 9.77
C HIS A 158 -15.79 -5.70 10.79
#